data_bd3f55bf75d1f57d76f84f2dffe1f258
#
_entry.id   bd3f55bf75d1f57d76f84f2dffe1f258
#
_cell.length_a   1.000
_cell.length_b   1.000
_cell.length_c   1.000
_cell.angle_alpha   90.00
_cell.angle_beta   90.00
_cell.angle_gamma   90.00
#
_symmetry.space_group_name_H-M   'P 1'
#
loop_
_entity.id
_entity.type
_entity.pdbx_description
1 polymer ?
#
loop_
_entity_poly.entity_id
_entity_poly.type
_entity_poly.pdbx_seq_one_letter_code
_entity_poly.pdbx_strand_id
1 'polypeptide(L)'
;RDIVGLYRQYNAALYAQIGSGITIMEFSIETLLIISVLFFAAALLYSSVGHGGGSAYLAMMALFGFAPDTMKTTALSLNIIVSFIATIKYYRASHFSWRLFWPFALTSIPLAFIGGWLRLPGGVYRTLVGCILLFASYQFFKPVSKTANEDYKQPNIAVCLSIGSGIGLLSGLTGVGGGIFLSPLLVFLRGADFRTISGIAAPFILVNSISGLLGHWAKVKTLPESIVLFGIAVVIGGLIGSELGSRRLSTPALRKLLGLVLAIAGLKFILS
;
A
#
# COMPACT_ATOMS: atom_id res chain seq x y z
N ARG A 1 19.83 1.68 -38.04
CA ARG A 1 19.32 3.05 -37.71
C ARG A 1 18.84 3.01 -36.30
N ASP A 2 19.53 3.75 -35.44
CA ASP A 2 19.50 3.65 -33.99
C ASP A 2 18.25 4.35 -33.41
N ILE A 3 17.18 3.57 -33.23
CA ILE A 3 15.92 4.05 -32.65
C ILE A 3 16.15 4.57 -31.22
N VAL A 4 17.11 3.99 -30.50
CA VAL A 4 17.49 4.40 -29.14
C VAL A 4 18.14 5.79 -29.13
N GLY A 5 18.98 6.09 -30.16
CA GLY A 5 19.60 7.39 -30.33
C GLY A 5 18.59 8.50 -30.67
N LEU A 6 17.63 8.21 -31.52
CA LEU A 6 16.54 9.13 -31.87
C LEU A 6 15.61 9.42 -30.67
N TYR A 7 15.29 8.40 -29.87
CA TYR A 7 14.49 8.54 -28.64
C TYR A 7 15.21 9.39 -27.60
N ARG A 8 16.54 9.21 -27.43
CA ARG A 8 17.37 10.06 -26.55
C ARG A 8 17.41 11.52 -27.02
N GLN A 9 17.56 11.77 -28.31
CA GLN A 9 17.58 13.13 -28.86
C GLN A 9 16.23 13.84 -28.74
N TYR A 10 15.13 13.13 -29.00
CA TYR A 10 13.77 13.64 -28.84
C TYR A 10 13.46 14.03 -27.39
N ASN A 11 13.80 13.16 -26.44
CA ASN A 11 13.62 13.45 -25.03
C ASN A 11 14.52 14.61 -24.56
N ALA A 12 15.78 14.66 -24.96
CA ALA A 12 16.69 15.76 -24.60
C ALA A 12 16.18 17.14 -25.12
N ALA A 13 15.59 17.18 -26.31
CA ALA A 13 15.00 18.39 -26.86
C ALA A 13 13.69 18.78 -26.15
N LEU A 14 12.86 17.83 -25.77
CA LEU A 14 11.64 18.05 -25.02
C LEU A 14 11.91 18.59 -23.61
N TYR A 15 12.96 18.07 -22.95
CA TYR A 15 13.37 18.51 -21.61
C TYR A 15 14.06 19.88 -21.62
N ALA A 16 14.74 20.26 -22.67
CA ALA A 16 15.28 21.60 -22.83
C ALA A 16 14.20 22.68 -22.94
N GLN A 17 13.00 22.33 -23.41
CA GLN A 17 11.84 23.23 -23.54
C GLN A 17 11.00 23.34 -22.25
N ILE A 18 11.08 22.38 -21.32
CA ILE A 18 10.28 22.34 -20.06
C ILE A 18 11.09 22.81 -18.86
N GLY A 19 11.82 23.91 -18.99
CA GLY A 19 12.43 24.72 -17.91
C GLY A 19 12.79 23.99 -16.59
N SER A 20 14.07 23.91 -16.30
CA SER A 20 14.78 23.68 -15.01
C SER A 20 13.92 23.68 -13.73
N GLY A 21 13.55 22.51 -13.25
CA GLY A 21 12.91 22.40 -11.91
C GLY A 21 12.51 20.98 -11.49
N ILE A 22 12.45 20.02 -12.39
CA ILE A 22 12.07 18.65 -12.06
C ILE A 22 13.27 17.74 -12.32
N THR A 23 13.94 17.32 -11.26
CA THR A 23 14.93 16.26 -11.35
C THR A 23 14.17 14.95 -11.60
N ILE A 24 13.96 14.62 -12.88
CA ILE A 24 13.45 13.31 -13.27
C ILE A 24 14.64 12.36 -13.13
N MET A 25 14.63 11.51 -12.11
CA MET A 25 15.54 10.38 -12.06
C MET A 25 15.15 9.43 -13.19
N GLU A 26 15.90 9.48 -14.30
CA GLU A 26 15.76 8.52 -15.39
C GLU A 26 16.31 7.17 -14.91
N PHE A 27 15.41 6.32 -14.42
CA PHE A 27 15.77 4.92 -14.16
C PHE A 27 15.99 4.21 -15.49
N SER A 28 17.07 3.41 -15.56
CA SER A 28 17.27 2.51 -16.70
C SER A 28 16.08 1.56 -16.85
N ILE A 29 15.80 1.12 -18.06
CA ILE A 29 14.70 0.14 -18.31
C ILE A 29 14.88 -1.12 -17.49
N GLU A 30 16.11 -1.55 -17.25
CA GLU A 30 16.43 -2.69 -16.39
C GLU A 30 15.98 -2.46 -14.94
N THR A 31 16.27 -1.28 -14.39
CA THR A 31 15.82 -0.91 -13.03
C THR A 31 14.29 -0.87 -12.93
N LEU A 32 13.61 -0.31 -13.93
CA LEU A 32 12.14 -0.29 -13.98
C LEU A 32 11.54 -1.70 -14.05
N LEU A 33 12.16 -2.61 -14.80
CA LEU A 33 11.76 -4.01 -14.87
C LEU A 33 11.95 -4.72 -13.52
N ILE A 34 13.08 -4.51 -12.85
CA ILE A 34 13.34 -5.07 -11.52
C ILE A 34 12.28 -4.57 -10.52
N ILE A 35 11.99 -3.27 -10.49
CA ILE A 35 10.98 -2.69 -9.61
C ILE A 35 9.61 -3.30 -9.93
N SER A 36 9.27 -3.50 -11.21
CA SER A 36 7.99 -4.08 -11.63
C SER A 36 7.84 -5.52 -11.16
N VAL A 37 8.89 -6.35 -11.24
CA VAL A 37 8.89 -7.71 -10.70
C VAL A 37 8.73 -7.72 -9.19
N LEU A 38 9.40 -6.82 -8.49
CA LEU A 38 9.24 -6.67 -7.04
C LEU A 38 7.82 -6.22 -6.67
N PHE A 39 7.24 -5.30 -7.43
CA PHE A 39 5.85 -4.85 -7.22
C PHE A 39 4.84 -5.95 -7.50
N PHE A 40 5.06 -6.75 -8.56
CA PHE A 40 4.26 -7.95 -8.82
C PHE A 40 4.29 -8.92 -7.62
N ALA A 41 5.48 -9.24 -7.12
CA ALA A 41 5.65 -10.14 -5.97
C ALA A 41 4.97 -9.57 -4.72
N ALA A 42 5.12 -8.26 -4.46
CA ALA A 42 4.44 -7.57 -3.36
C ALA A 42 2.92 -7.64 -3.51
N ALA A 43 2.39 -7.30 -4.69
CA ALA A 43 0.94 -7.34 -4.95
C ALA A 43 0.37 -8.75 -4.75
N LEU A 44 1.07 -9.77 -5.22
CA LEU A 44 0.69 -11.17 -5.05
C LEU A 44 0.60 -11.55 -3.57
N LEU A 45 1.63 -11.21 -2.79
CA LEU A 45 1.68 -11.56 -1.37
C LEU A 45 0.67 -10.78 -0.53
N TYR A 46 0.58 -9.47 -0.74
CA TYR A 46 -0.31 -8.63 0.03
C TYR A 46 -1.77 -8.91 -0.28
N SER A 47 -2.14 -9.05 -1.54
CA SER A 47 -3.52 -9.33 -1.93
C SER A 47 -4.00 -10.70 -1.46
N SER A 48 -3.10 -11.67 -1.26
CA SER A 48 -3.43 -12.98 -0.69
C SER A 48 -3.89 -12.91 0.78
N VAL A 49 -3.64 -11.80 1.46
CA VAL A 49 -4.12 -11.52 2.82
C VAL A 49 -5.07 -10.31 2.87
N GLY A 50 -5.66 -9.95 1.75
CA GLY A 50 -6.59 -8.83 1.64
C GLY A 50 -5.95 -7.45 1.74
N HIS A 51 -4.64 -7.31 1.51
CA HIS A 51 -3.93 -6.04 1.57
C HIS A 51 -3.57 -5.51 0.18
N GLY A 52 -3.39 -4.17 0.06
CA GLY A 52 -3.06 -3.51 -1.21
C GLY A 52 -1.59 -3.57 -1.62
N GLY A 53 -0.68 -3.65 -0.65
CA GLY A 53 0.77 -3.68 -0.91
C GLY A 53 1.51 -2.37 -0.67
N GLY A 54 0.83 -1.30 -0.24
CA GLY A 54 1.39 0.04 -0.13
C GLY A 54 2.69 0.15 0.66
N SER A 55 2.80 -0.54 1.81
CA SER A 55 4.04 -0.53 2.59
C SER A 55 5.21 -1.18 1.84
N ALA A 56 4.97 -2.23 1.05
CA ALA A 56 6.01 -2.84 0.22
C ALA A 56 6.39 -1.94 -0.95
N TYR A 57 5.42 -1.30 -1.61
CA TYR A 57 5.73 -0.34 -2.69
C TYR A 57 6.56 0.82 -2.17
N LEU A 58 6.18 1.39 -1.01
CA LEU A 58 6.96 2.45 -0.36
C LEU A 58 8.37 1.97 -0.01
N ALA A 59 8.51 0.77 0.56
CA ALA A 59 9.81 0.21 0.90
C ALA A 59 10.73 0.05 -0.31
N MET A 60 10.18 -0.50 -1.39
CA MET A 60 10.95 -0.69 -2.63
C MET A 60 11.33 0.65 -3.26
N MET A 61 10.38 1.57 -3.42
CA MET A 61 10.68 2.92 -3.92
C MET A 61 11.70 3.64 -3.06
N ALA A 62 11.66 3.45 -1.74
CA ALA A 62 12.64 3.97 -0.81
C ALA A 62 14.06 3.45 -1.08
N LEU A 63 14.18 2.13 -1.31
CA LEU A 63 15.47 1.50 -1.62
C LEU A 63 16.06 2.03 -2.94
N PHE A 64 15.21 2.34 -3.90
CA PHE A 64 15.62 2.93 -5.18
C PHE A 64 15.72 4.47 -5.17
N GLY A 65 15.44 5.13 -4.05
CA GLY A 65 15.66 6.56 -3.87
C GLY A 65 14.59 7.48 -4.45
N PHE A 66 13.36 7.00 -4.64
CA PHE A 66 12.25 7.84 -5.09
C PHE A 66 11.96 9.00 -4.14
N ALA A 67 11.52 10.12 -4.70
CA ALA A 67 11.09 11.27 -3.90
C ALA A 67 9.81 10.97 -3.10
N PRO A 68 9.66 11.48 -1.86
CA PRO A 68 8.52 11.20 -0.99
C PRO A 68 7.14 11.44 -1.62
N ASP A 69 6.98 12.54 -2.37
CA ASP A 69 5.70 12.87 -3.03
C ASP A 69 5.35 11.86 -4.13
N THR A 70 6.35 11.44 -4.93
CA THR A 70 6.19 10.39 -5.95
C THR A 70 5.86 9.04 -5.31
N MET A 71 6.55 8.70 -4.22
CA MET A 71 6.31 7.45 -3.49
C MET A 71 4.88 7.38 -2.97
N LYS A 72 4.39 8.44 -2.34
CA LYS A 72 3.04 8.52 -1.77
C LYS A 72 1.97 8.39 -2.86
N THR A 73 2.11 9.16 -3.94
CA THR A 73 1.17 9.13 -5.07
C THR A 73 1.13 7.75 -5.73
N THR A 74 2.30 7.19 -6.03
CA THR A 74 2.42 5.86 -6.65
C THR A 74 1.83 4.77 -5.74
N ALA A 75 2.20 4.75 -4.46
CA ALA A 75 1.71 3.74 -3.53
C ALA A 75 0.19 3.77 -3.38
N LEU A 76 -0.41 4.96 -3.25
CA LEU A 76 -1.87 5.11 -3.17
C LEU A 76 -2.56 4.66 -4.45
N SER A 77 -2.02 5.02 -5.63
CA SER A 77 -2.58 4.63 -6.93
C SER A 77 -2.54 3.10 -7.12
N LEU A 78 -1.41 2.47 -6.84
CA LEU A 78 -1.27 1.02 -6.94
C LEU A 78 -2.11 0.28 -5.89
N ASN A 79 -2.24 0.84 -4.68
CA ASN A 79 -3.14 0.32 -3.67
C ASN A 79 -4.60 0.30 -4.13
N ILE A 80 -5.08 1.37 -4.79
CA ILE A 80 -6.44 1.42 -5.32
C ILE A 80 -6.68 0.25 -6.27
N ILE A 81 -5.76 -0.01 -7.19
CA ILE A 81 -5.87 -1.09 -8.16
C ILE A 81 -5.95 -2.44 -7.46
N VAL A 82 -4.97 -2.75 -6.62
CA VAL A 82 -4.86 -4.08 -5.97
C VAL A 82 -5.98 -4.30 -4.96
N SER A 83 -6.30 -3.29 -4.15
CA SER A 83 -7.35 -3.41 -3.14
C SER A 83 -8.75 -3.48 -3.77
N PHE A 84 -8.98 -2.84 -4.93
CA PHE A 84 -10.22 -3.01 -5.70
C PHE A 84 -10.39 -4.46 -6.15
N ILE A 85 -9.35 -5.05 -6.74
CA ILE A 85 -9.34 -6.46 -7.16
C ILE A 85 -9.60 -7.38 -5.96
N ALA A 86 -8.87 -7.18 -4.86
CA ALA A 86 -9.03 -7.96 -3.65
C ALA A 86 -10.43 -7.80 -3.05
N THR A 87 -10.99 -6.59 -3.01
CA THR A 87 -12.34 -6.33 -2.53
C THR A 87 -13.36 -7.17 -3.28
N ILE A 88 -13.32 -7.18 -4.63
CA ILE A 88 -14.25 -7.97 -5.44
C ILE A 88 -14.10 -9.47 -5.12
N LYS A 89 -12.87 -9.97 -5.04
CA LYS A 89 -12.60 -11.39 -4.79
C LYS A 89 -13.08 -11.85 -3.42
N TYR A 90 -12.75 -11.11 -2.36
CA TYR A 90 -13.16 -11.43 -0.99
C TYR A 90 -14.66 -11.22 -0.79
N TYR A 91 -15.27 -10.22 -1.42
CA TYR A 91 -16.71 -10.01 -1.40
C TYR A 91 -17.47 -11.18 -2.05
N ARG A 92 -17.03 -11.63 -3.24
CA ARG A 92 -17.61 -12.79 -3.92
C ARG A 92 -17.40 -14.10 -3.17
N ALA A 93 -16.36 -14.19 -2.35
CA ALA A 93 -16.11 -15.32 -1.47
C ALA A 93 -16.89 -15.25 -0.14
N SER A 94 -17.82 -14.29 0.01
CA SER A 94 -18.66 -14.08 1.21
C SER A 94 -17.86 -13.79 2.49
N HIS A 95 -16.68 -13.18 2.37
CA HIS A 95 -15.81 -12.82 3.49
C HIS A 95 -15.90 -11.34 3.88
N PHE A 96 -16.90 -10.61 3.41
CA PHE A 96 -17.11 -9.21 3.77
C PHE A 96 -18.19 -9.05 4.83
N SER A 97 -17.93 -8.22 5.84
CA SER A 97 -18.92 -7.84 6.88
C SER A 97 -19.10 -6.34 6.92
N TRP A 98 -20.27 -5.87 6.42
CA TRP A 98 -20.60 -4.44 6.49
C TRP A 98 -20.61 -3.91 7.92
N ARG A 99 -21.14 -4.69 8.86
CA ARG A 99 -21.27 -4.32 10.26
C ARG A 99 -19.96 -4.02 10.96
N LEU A 100 -18.88 -4.73 10.57
CA LEU A 100 -17.53 -4.46 11.05
C LEU A 100 -16.79 -3.37 10.25
N PHE A 101 -17.13 -3.20 8.97
CA PHE A 101 -16.44 -2.25 8.09
C PHE A 101 -16.79 -0.79 8.36
N TRP A 102 -18.14 -0.48 8.42
CA TRP A 102 -18.61 0.90 8.40
C TRP A 102 -18.12 1.77 9.56
N PRO A 103 -17.99 1.27 10.84
CA PRO A 103 -17.55 2.13 11.93
C PRO A 103 -16.12 2.62 11.76
N PHE A 104 -15.23 1.77 11.22
CA PHE A 104 -13.87 2.18 10.92
C PHE A 104 -13.81 3.11 9.71
N ALA A 105 -14.56 2.81 8.65
CA ALA A 105 -14.57 3.57 7.40
C ALA A 105 -15.11 4.99 7.59
N LEU A 106 -16.13 5.18 8.44
CA LEU A 106 -16.81 6.46 8.65
C LEU A 106 -15.85 7.58 9.05
N THR A 107 -14.92 7.29 9.95
CA THR A 107 -13.94 8.28 10.43
C THR A 107 -12.62 8.22 9.69
N SER A 108 -12.25 7.05 9.17
CA SER A 108 -10.99 6.92 8.46
C SER A 108 -10.98 7.65 7.12
N ILE A 109 -12.08 7.63 6.38
CA ILE A 109 -12.18 8.28 5.06
C ILE A 109 -11.87 9.78 5.15
N PRO A 110 -12.58 10.60 5.97
CA PRO A 110 -12.28 12.02 6.07
C PRO A 110 -10.87 12.30 6.62
N LEU A 111 -10.40 11.49 7.56
CA LEU A 111 -9.06 11.65 8.14
C LEU A 111 -7.96 11.24 7.16
N ALA A 112 -8.20 10.26 6.27
CA ALA A 112 -7.28 9.91 5.19
C ALA A 112 -7.16 11.05 4.16
N PHE A 113 -8.25 11.75 3.86
CA PHE A 113 -8.21 12.95 3.03
C PHE A 113 -7.34 14.04 3.67
N ILE A 114 -7.58 14.35 4.94
CA ILE A 114 -6.79 15.33 5.69
C ILE A 114 -5.32 14.92 5.71
N GLY A 115 -5.01 13.66 6.04
CA GLY A 115 -3.65 13.12 6.02
C GLY A 115 -2.99 13.18 4.63
N GLY A 116 -3.78 12.94 3.57
CA GLY A 116 -3.34 13.11 2.18
C GLY A 116 -2.98 14.55 1.86
N TRP A 117 -3.82 15.48 2.28
CA TRP A 117 -3.64 16.91 2.06
C TRP A 117 -2.48 17.52 2.85
N LEU A 118 -2.17 16.98 4.03
CA LEU A 118 -1.05 17.43 4.85
C LEU A 118 0.29 17.03 4.20
N ARG A 119 1.22 17.99 4.14
CA ARG A 119 2.60 17.76 3.76
C ARG A 119 3.47 17.68 5.00
N LEU A 120 4.18 16.58 5.14
CA LEU A 120 5.19 16.43 6.19
C LEU A 120 6.55 16.91 5.67
N PRO A 121 7.37 17.56 6.51
CA PRO A 121 8.79 17.76 6.20
C PRO A 121 9.45 16.41 5.88
N GLY A 122 10.38 16.40 4.91
CA GLY A 122 10.97 15.17 4.40
C GLY A 122 11.54 14.24 5.49
N GLY A 123 12.22 14.79 6.51
CA GLY A 123 12.74 14.01 7.64
C GLY A 123 11.62 13.37 8.47
N VAL A 124 10.54 14.12 8.78
CA VAL A 124 9.40 13.59 9.54
C VAL A 124 8.68 12.50 8.73
N TYR A 125 8.50 12.71 7.42
CA TYR A 125 7.91 11.70 6.54
C TYR A 125 8.73 10.41 6.55
N ARG A 126 10.06 10.51 6.36
CA ARG A 126 10.96 9.36 6.36
C ARG A 126 10.91 8.58 7.68
N THR A 127 11.00 9.27 8.80
CA THR A 127 10.92 8.64 10.13
C THR A 127 9.58 7.95 10.31
N LEU A 128 8.47 8.61 9.98
CA LEU A 128 7.12 8.05 10.11
C LEU A 128 6.95 6.80 9.24
N VAL A 129 7.30 6.88 7.96
CA VAL A 129 7.24 5.73 7.04
C VAL A 129 8.18 4.62 7.50
N GLY A 130 9.40 4.94 7.93
CA GLY A 130 10.36 3.97 8.47
C GLY A 130 9.80 3.20 9.66
N CYS A 131 9.20 3.86 10.64
CA CYS A 131 8.55 3.22 11.79
C CYS A 131 7.39 2.31 11.34
N ILE A 132 6.59 2.74 10.38
CA ILE A 132 5.48 1.95 9.82
C ILE A 132 6.00 0.71 9.10
N LEU A 133 7.08 0.84 8.32
CA LEU A 133 7.69 -0.31 7.62
C LEU A 133 8.26 -1.33 8.62
N LEU A 134 8.89 -0.88 9.72
CA LEU A 134 9.35 -1.77 10.79
C LEU A 134 8.19 -2.47 11.50
N PHE A 135 7.12 -1.74 11.80
CA PHE A 135 5.90 -2.33 12.35
C PHE A 135 5.30 -3.37 11.38
N ALA A 136 5.24 -3.05 10.09
CA ALA A 136 4.80 -3.95 9.04
C ALA A 136 5.67 -5.22 8.98
N SER A 137 6.99 -5.05 8.97
CA SER A 137 7.95 -6.15 9.03
C SER A 137 7.66 -7.08 10.21
N TYR A 138 7.55 -6.53 11.41
CA TYR A 138 7.22 -7.30 12.61
C TYR A 138 5.96 -8.13 12.46
N GLN A 139 4.90 -7.56 11.86
CA GLN A 139 3.64 -8.28 11.61
C GLN A 139 3.79 -9.44 10.61
N PHE A 140 4.69 -9.31 9.63
CA PHE A 140 4.98 -10.40 8.69
C PHE A 140 5.77 -11.56 9.30
N PHE A 141 6.56 -11.31 10.35
CA PHE A 141 7.27 -12.36 11.09
C PHE A 141 6.38 -13.08 12.11
N LYS A 142 5.27 -12.47 12.54
CA LYS A 142 4.33 -13.16 13.43
C LYS A 142 3.68 -14.37 12.73
N PRO A 143 3.54 -15.51 13.42
CA PRO A 143 2.77 -16.63 12.89
C PRO A 143 1.31 -16.20 12.67
N VAL A 144 0.69 -16.71 11.60
CA VAL A 144 -0.76 -16.56 11.41
C VAL A 144 -1.44 -17.41 12.47
N SER A 145 -2.06 -16.78 13.43
CA SER A 145 -2.86 -17.50 14.42
C SER A 145 -4.02 -18.22 13.71
N LYS A 146 -4.08 -19.52 13.87
CA LYS A 146 -5.25 -20.30 13.50
C LYS A 146 -6.23 -20.21 14.68
N THR A 147 -7.02 -19.16 14.73
CA THR A 147 -8.12 -19.05 15.69
C THR A 147 -9.26 -19.95 15.24
N ALA A 148 -9.12 -21.26 15.53
CA ALA A 148 -10.24 -22.19 15.50
C ALA A 148 -10.94 -22.10 16.86
N ASN A 149 -12.23 -21.77 16.89
CA ASN A 149 -13.11 -21.74 18.07
C ASN A 149 -12.93 -20.55 19.04
N GLU A 150 -12.86 -19.31 18.55
CA GLU A 150 -13.00 -18.15 19.42
C GLU A 150 -14.40 -17.54 19.27
N ASP A 151 -15.00 -17.13 20.42
CA ASP A 151 -16.21 -16.31 20.45
C ASP A 151 -15.86 -14.92 19.89
N TYR A 152 -16.21 -14.67 18.64
CA TYR A 152 -16.05 -13.37 18.02
C TYR A 152 -17.03 -12.37 18.62
N LYS A 153 -16.50 -11.27 19.15
CA LYS A 153 -17.30 -10.20 19.73
C LYS A 153 -17.25 -8.97 18.83
N GLN A 154 -18.38 -8.34 18.65
CA GLN A 154 -18.40 -7.05 17.98
C GLN A 154 -17.68 -6.02 18.84
N PRO A 155 -16.63 -5.36 18.30
CA PRO A 155 -15.95 -4.28 19.00
C PRO A 155 -16.93 -3.12 19.26
N ASN A 156 -16.70 -2.39 20.35
CA ASN A 156 -17.44 -1.18 20.66
C ASN A 156 -17.31 -0.15 19.54
N ILE A 157 -18.42 0.45 19.12
CA ILE A 157 -18.45 1.42 18.01
C ILE A 157 -17.53 2.61 18.28
N ALA A 158 -17.48 3.14 19.52
CA ALA A 158 -16.60 4.25 19.86
C ALA A 158 -15.11 3.90 19.69
N VAL A 159 -14.74 2.66 20.03
CA VAL A 159 -13.39 2.13 19.81
C VAL A 159 -13.09 2.03 18.30
N CYS A 160 -14.04 1.54 17.51
CA CYS A 160 -13.89 1.43 16.05
C CYS A 160 -13.71 2.81 15.40
N LEU A 161 -14.51 3.81 15.81
CA LEU A 161 -14.42 5.19 15.32
C LEU A 161 -13.06 5.82 15.67
N SER A 162 -12.59 5.65 16.91
CA SER A 162 -11.28 6.18 17.35
C SER A 162 -10.12 5.55 16.60
N ILE A 163 -10.14 4.22 16.45
CA ILE A 163 -9.14 3.47 15.68
C ILE A 163 -9.17 3.88 14.20
N GLY A 164 -10.38 3.95 13.61
CA GLY A 164 -10.57 4.39 12.23
C GLY A 164 -9.97 5.77 11.97
N SER A 165 -10.19 6.72 12.89
CA SER A 165 -9.62 8.07 12.84
C SER A 165 -8.09 8.04 12.77
N GLY A 166 -7.45 7.35 13.70
CA GLY A 166 -5.99 7.24 13.75
C GLY A 166 -5.40 6.58 12.50
N ILE A 167 -6.00 5.43 12.09
CA ILE A 167 -5.53 4.71 10.91
C ILE A 167 -5.74 5.53 9.64
N GLY A 168 -6.90 6.19 9.49
CA GLY A 168 -7.18 7.04 8.33
C GLY A 168 -6.15 8.15 8.18
N LEU A 169 -5.87 8.89 9.25
CA LEU A 169 -4.86 9.95 9.25
C LEU A 169 -3.48 9.43 8.88
N LEU A 170 -3.02 8.33 9.50
CA LEU A 170 -1.73 7.71 9.19
C LEU A 170 -1.69 7.19 7.74
N SER A 171 -2.77 6.57 7.27
CA SER A 171 -2.88 6.09 5.89
C SER A 171 -2.72 7.22 4.88
N GLY A 172 -3.43 8.33 5.08
CA GLY A 172 -3.33 9.50 4.24
C GLY A 172 -1.98 10.19 4.30
N LEU A 173 -1.39 10.33 5.48
CA LEU A 173 -0.07 10.94 5.67
C LEU A 173 1.04 10.18 4.95
N THR A 174 1.00 8.84 5.00
CA THR A 174 2.10 7.98 4.55
C THR A 174 1.90 7.34 3.18
N GLY A 175 0.66 7.15 2.75
CA GLY A 175 0.36 6.43 1.51
C GLY A 175 0.26 4.90 1.67
N VAL A 176 0.25 4.38 2.90
CA VAL A 176 0.23 2.91 3.17
C VAL A 176 -1.13 2.26 2.91
N GLY A 177 -2.23 3.03 2.98
CA GLY A 177 -3.59 2.51 2.76
C GLY A 177 -4.30 1.96 4.00
N GLY A 178 -3.63 1.83 5.15
CA GLY A 178 -4.22 1.56 6.47
C GLY A 178 -4.48 0.09 6.83
N GLY A 179 -4.59 -0.83 5.88
CA GLY A 179 -4.94 -2.23 6.16
C GLY A 179 -3.96 -2.96 7.06
N ILE A 180 -2.68 -2.61 6.98
CA ILE A 180 -1.62 -3.20 7.81
C ILE A 180 -1.81 -2.90 9.30
N PHE A 181 -2.52 -1.84 9.64
CA PHE A 181 -2.88 -1.48 11.01
C PHE A 181 -4.22 -2.11 11.41
N LEU A 182 -5.21 -2.09 10.50
CA LEU A 182 -6.55 -2.58 10.78
C LEU A 182 -6.56 -4.08 11.07
N SER A 183 -5.88 -4.89 10.26
CA SER A 183 -5.90 -6.35 10.39
C SER A 183 -5.41 -6.85 11.74
N PRO A 184 -4.24 -6.45 12.27
CA PRO A 184 -3.82 -6.89 13.60
C PRO A 184 -4.70 -6.36 14.72
N LEU A 185 -5.29 -5.17 14.56
CA LEU A 185 -6.22 -4.63 15.55
C LEU A 185 -7.53 -5.43 15.59
N LEU A 186 -8.08 -5.83 14.43
CA LEU A 186 -9.26 -6.69 14.38
C LEU A 186 -8.99 -8.08 14.96
N VAL A 187 -7.78 -8.64 14.74
CA VAL A 187 -7.36 -9.89 15.40
C VAL A 187 -7.31 -9.70 16.92
N PHE A 188 -6.69 -8.61 17.39
CA PHE A 188 -6.59 -8.30 18.82
C PHE A 188 -7.95 -8.10 19.48
N LEU A 189 -8.86 -7.40 18.79
CA LEU A 189 -10.24 -7.17 19.25
C LEU A 189 -11.15 -8.41 19.12
N ARG A 190 -10.63 -9.53 18.61
CA ARG A 190 -11.41 -10.75 18.32
C ARG A 190 -12.66 -10.45 17.48
N GLY A 191 -12.53 -9.51 16.52
CA GLY A 191 -13.66 -9.01 15.74
C GLY A 191 -14.23 -10.01 14.74
N ALA A 192 -13.39 -10.86 14.14
CA ALA A 192 -13.79 -11.88 13.18
C ALA A 192 -12.62 -12.87 12.90
N ASP A 193 -12.92 -13.91 12.11
CA ASP A 193 -11.94 -14.83 11.57
C ASP A 193 -11.01 -14.12 10.54
N PHE A 194 -9.86 -14.73 10.27
CA PHE A 194 -8.81 -14.13 9.43
C PHE A 194 -9.28 -13.80 7.99
N ARG A 195 -10.18 -14.61 7.40
CA ARG A 195 -10.69 -14.36 6.05
C ARG A 195 -11.63 -13.18 6.02
N THR A 196 -12.51 -13.07 7.02
CA THR A 196 -13.40 -11.92 7.19
C THR A 196 -12.59 -10.64 7.46
N ILE A 197 -11.54 -10.70 8.29
CA ILE A 197 -10.62 -9.57 8.50
C ILE A 197 -9.97 -9.16 7.17
N SER A 198 -9.49 -10.10 6.36
CA SER A 198 -8.94 -9.80 5.03
C SER A 198 -9.98 -9.19 4.09
N GLY A 199 -11.22 -9.70 4.15
CA GLY A 199 -12.36 -9.19 3.38
C GLY A 199 -12.80 -7.78 3.79
N ILE A 200 -12.51 -7.35 5.02
CA ILE A 200 -12.76 -5.97 5.50
C ILE A 200 -11.55 -5.08 5.18
N ALA A 201 -10.33 -5.60 5.31
CA ALA A 201 -9.12 -4.84 5.07
C ALA A 201 -9.01 -4.34 3.62
N ALA A 202 -9.38 -5.16 2.63
CA ALA A 202 -9.31 -4.79 1.23
C ALA A 202 -10.16 -3.55 0.88
N PRO A 203 -11.47 -3.50 1.13
CA PRO A 203 -12.28 -2.30 0.88
C PRO A 203 -11.86 -1.12 1.78
N PHE A 204 -11.35 -1.37 2.99
CA PHE A 204 -10.84 -0.31 3.87
C PHE A 204 -9.60 0.37 3.26
N ILE A 205 -8.66 -0.40 2.72
CA ILE A 205 -7.51 0.13 1.99
C ILE A 205 -7.97 0.91 0.76
N LEU A 206 -8.94 0.37 0.03
CA LEU A 206 -9.47 1.00 -1.19
C LEU A 206 -10.00 2.40 -0.90
N VAL A 207 -10.93 2.53 0.05
CA VAL A 207 -11.55 3.84 0.34
C VAL A 207 -10.56 4.83 0.96
N ASN A 208 -9.65 4.37 1.82
CA ASN A 208 -8.62 5.23 2.39
C ASN A 208 -7.57 5.65 1.35
N SER A 209 -7.21 4.77 0.40
CA SER A 209 -6.28 5.12 -0.67
C SER A 209 -6.88 6.10 -1.65
N ILE A 210 -8.16 5.95 -2.02
CA ILE A 210 -8.87 6.94 -2.83
C ILE A 210 -8.92 8.28 -2.10
N SER A 211 -9.36 8.28 -0.85
CA SER A 211 -9.50 9.49 -0.05
C SER A 211 -8.16 10.19 0.17
N GLY A 212 -7.12 9.44 0.54
CA GLY A 212 -5.77 9.96 0.74
C GLY A 212 -5.14 10.50 -0.56
N LEU A 213 -5.38 9.82 -1.70
CA LEU A 213 -4.93 10.28 -3.01
C LEU A 213 -5.63 11.57 -3.41
N LEU A 214 -6.94 11.69 -3.23
CA LEU A 214 -7.68 12.91 -3.50
C LEU A 214 -7.16 14.08 -2.66
N GLY A 215 -6.89 13.86 -1.37
CA GLY A 215 -6.28 14.86 -0.51
C GLY A 215 -4.88 15.28 -0.99
N HIS A 216 -4.04 14.32 -1.40
CA HIS A 216 -2.70 14.58 -1.89
C HIS A 216 -2.70 15.27 -3.26
N TRP A 217 -3.60 14.84 -4.16
CA TRP A 217 -3.73 15.39 -5.53
C TRP A 217 -4.12 16.87 -5.54
N ALA A 218 -4.79 17.33 -4.52
CA ALA A 218 -5.10 18.76 -4.38
C ALA A 218 -3.84 19.65 -4.36
N LYS A 219 -2.67 19.10 -4.02
CA LYS A 219 -1.40 19.82 -3.91
C LYS A 219 -0.30 19.33 -4.85
N VAL A 220 -0.30 18.05 -5.21
CA VAL A 220 0.76 17.39 -6.01
C VAL A 220 0.11 16.60 -7.14
N LYS A 221 0.21 17.10 -8.35
CA LYS A 221 -0.40 16.48 -9.55
C LYS A 221 0.64 15.68 -10.36
N THR A 222 1.53 14.95 -9.68
CA THR A 222 2.57 14.20 -10.37
C THR A 222 2.37 12.70 -10.19
N LEU A 223 2.28 11.98 -11.31
CA LEU A 223 2.41 10.54 -11.39
C LEU A 223 3.69 10.23 -12.16
N PRO A 224 4.48 9.22 -11.76
CA PRO A 224 5.63 8.80 -12.55
C PRO A 224 5.14 8.20 -13.88
N GLU A 225 5.88 8.43 -14.95
CA GLU A 225 5.59 7.85 -16.28
C GLU A 225 5.54 6.31 -16.24
N SER A 226 6.34 5.71 -15.36
CA SER A 226 6.39 4.27 -15.11
C SER A 226 5.15 3.69 -14.41
N ILE A 227 4.17 4.53 -14.02
CA ILE A 227 2.96 4.08 -13.30
C ILE A 227 2.16 3.01 -14.08
N VAL A 228 2.16 3.09 -15.40
CA VAL A 228 1.46 2.12 -16.25
C VAL A 228 2.14 0.75 -16.16
N LEU A 229 3.48 0.72 -16.25
CA LEU A 229 4.26 -0.52 -16.14
C LEU A 229 4.06 -1.16 -14.75
N PHE A 230 4.16 -0.36 -13.71
CA PHE A 230 3.91 -0.79 -12.33
C PHE A 230 2.47 -1.26 -12.14
N GLY A 231 1.50 -0.56 -12.75
CA GLY A 231 0.09 -0.91 -12.73
C GLY A 231 -0.18 -2.29 -13.33
N ILE A 232 0.40 -2.61 -14.48
CA ILE A 232 0.28 -3.93 -15.11
C ILE A 232 0.83 -5.02 -14.18
N ALA A 233 2.01 -4.80 -13.62
CA ALA A 233 2.65 -5.76 -12.71
C ALA A 233 1.77 -6.04 -11.47
N VAL A 234 1.22 -5.00 -10.83
CA VAL A 234 0.38 -5.17 -9.64
C VAL A 234 -1.01 -5.71 -9.95
N VAL A 235 -1.57 -5.45 -11.13
CA VAL A 235 -2.83 -6.07 -11.58
C VAL A 235 -2.68 -7.59 -11.66
N ILE A 236 -1.62 -8.07 -12.32
CA ILE A 236 -1.36 -9.50 -12.47
C ILE A 236 -1.12 -10.13 -11.09
N GLY A 237 -0.24 -9.54 -10.28
CA GLY A 237 0.04 -9.99 -8.92
C GLY A 237 -1.20 -9.99 -8.03
N GLY A 238 -1.99 -8.91 -8.09
CA GLY A 238 -3.22 -8.73 -7.35
C GLY A 238 -4.30 -9.76 -7.70
N LEU A 239 -4.50 -10.05 -8.99
CA LEU A 239 -5.45 -11.07 -9.47
C LEU A 239 -5.08 -12.47 -8.96
N ILE A 240 -3.81 -12.86 -9.10
CA ILE A 240 -3.33 -14.18 -8.67
C ILE A 240 -3.37 -14.27 -7.14
N GLY A 241 -2.83 -13.27 -6.44
CA GLY A 241 -2.73 -13.29 -4.98
C GLY A 241 -4.09 -13.28 -4.30
N SER A 242 -5.03 -12.44 -4.73
CA SER A 242 -6.36 -12.37 -4.15
C SER A 242 -7.19 -13.64 -4.40
N GLU A 243 -7.03 -14.30 -5.57
CA GLU A 243 -7.65 -15.60 -5.84
C GLU A 243 -7.08 -16.70 -4.92
N LEU A 244 -5.76 -16.76 -4.77
CA LEU A 244 -5.11 -17.70 -3.87
C LEU A 244 -5.50 -17.47 -2.41
N GLY A 245 -5.54 -16.20 -1.98
CA GLY A 245 -5.84 -15.83 -0.61
C GLY A 245 -7.28 -16.04 -0.20
N SER A 246 -8.24 -15.71 -1.08
CA SER A 246 -9.66 -15.93 -0.81
C SER A 246 -10.03 -17.42 -0.72
N ARG A 247 -9.26 -18.30 -1.38
CA ARG A 247 -9.48 -19.75 -1.43
C ARG A 247 -8.43 -20.58 -0.68
N ARG A 248 -7.16 -20.12 -0.63
CA ARG A 248 -6.02 -20.85 -0.05
C ARG A 248 -5.19 -19.91 0.83
N LEU A 249 -4.40 -20.46 1.78
CA LEU A 249 -3.53 -19.68 2.66
C LEU A 249 -2.19 -19.36 2.00
N SER A 250 -1.61 -18.18 2.34
CA SER A 250 -0.29 -17.72 1.84
C SER A 250 0.88 -18.57 2.36
N THR A 251 1.94 -18.67 1.57
CA THR A 251 3.17 -19.40 1.92
C THR A 251 4.01 -18.66 2.98
N PRO A 252 4.37 -19.30 4.11
CA PRO A 252 5.11 -18.65 5.20
C PRO A 252 6.48 -18.09 4.80
N ALA A 253 7.16 -18.74 3.84
CA ALA A 253 8.49 -18.30 3.38
C ALA A 253 8.47 -16.93 2.70
N LEU A 254 7.49 -16.70 1.81
CA LEU A 254 7.33 -15.43 1.10
C LEU A 254 6.99 -14.29 2.08
N ARG A 255 6.22 -14.56 3.12
CA ARG A 255 5.92 -13.58 4.18
C ARG A 255 7.20 -13.15 4.91
N LYS A 256 8.07 -14.09 5.28
CA LYS A 256 9.34 -13.79 5.95
C LYS A 256 10.28 -12.96 5.06
N LEU A 257 10.37 -13.30 3.77
CA LEU A 257 11.17 -12.54 2.81
C LEU A 257 10.68 -11.10 2.69
N LEU A 258 9.37 -10.91 2.59
CA LEU A 258 8.78 -9.58 2.54
C LEU A 258 9.01 -8.82 3.85
N GLY A 259 8.88 -9.47 5.01
CA GLY A 259 9.22 -8.90 6.30
C GLY A 259 10.66 -8.40 6.36
N LEU A 260 11.61 -9.16 5.80
CA LEU A 260 13.02 -8.75 5.73
C LEU A 260 13.23 -7.51 4.86
N VAL A 261 12.61 -7.46 3.67
CA VAL A 261 12.68 -6.28 2.78
C VAL A 261 12.12 -5.04 3.46
N LEU A 262 10.99 -5.18 4.16
CA LEU A 262 10.37 -4.10 4.93
C LEU A 262 11.27 -3.62 6.08
N ALA A 263 11.96 -4.55 6.78
CA ALA A 263 12.91 -4.20 7.84
C ALA A 263 14.08 -3.37 7.30
N ILE A 264 14.71 -3.83 6.21
CA ILE A 264 15.85 -3.14 5.59
C ILE A 264 15.42 -1.74 5.11
N ALA A 265 14.29 -1.63 4.44
CA ALA A 265 13.78 -0.35 3.97
C ALA A 265 13.41 0.59 5.12
N GLY A 266 12.76 0.08 6.17
CA GLY A 266 12.40 0.85 7.35
C GLY A 266 13.62 1.42 8.08
N LEU A 267 14.66 0.60 8.26
CA LEU A 267 15.94 1.04 8.84
C LEU A 267 16.60 2.10 7.96
N LYS A 268 16.68 1.88 6.64
CA LYS A 268 17.23 2.88 5.70
C LYS A 268 16.52 4.22 5.85
N PHE A 269 15.19 4.22 5.96
CA PHE A 269 14.40 5.46 6.06
C PHE A 269 14.62 6.21 7.37
N ILE A 270 14.86 5.51 8.47
CA ILE A 270 15.11 6.15 9.78
C ILE A 270 16.55 6.70 9.86
N LEU A 271 17.50 6.03 9.19
CA LEU A 271 18.92 6.39 9.26
C LEU A 271 19.35 7.39 8.18
N SER A 272 18.50 7.67 7.17
CA SER A 272 18.77 8.64 6.09
C SER A 272 18.06 9.98 6.32
#